data_88ce8f1b0295c2fede134f2dd871e7bd
#
_entry.id   88ce8f1b0295c2fede134f2dd871e7bd
#
_cell.length_a   1.000
_cell.length_b   1.000
_cell.length_c   1.000
_cell.angle_alpha   90.00
_cell.angle_beta   90.00
_cell.angle_gamma   90.00
#
_symmetry.space_group_name_H-M   'P 1'
#
loop_
_entity.id
_entity.type
_entity.pdbx_description
1 polymer ?
#
loop_
_entity_poly.entity_id
_entity_poly.type
_entity_poly.pdbx_seq_one_letter_code
_entity_poly.pdbx_strand_id
1 'polypeptide(L)'
;MKSSWLPIAALSLAAVSTMSAQEREDRTLLTQEQMTAIINEVSGERAMHHLLELVPYQRVRPPEEYNGPFRESQVIERFAKAYGYSNVKTVVYQQGAQAWQPSQGELWMTTPKLTKLFDVHDLVLALSSLNANGDVTAELVDVGAGRNQDFEGKDVKGKFVLSWGATGSVYSLAMLRGAIGVLAISAIGPQRANDFPTQIVSATVNAQPGTVAWSVTPEVQRNLSALIARGEKITIRSIVKSVQVPAKSEYVIAQIPGDGSTTQEVNISGHLYEGVIKQGANDDNSGCALILEIGRA
;
A
#
# COMPACT_ATOMS: atom_id res chain seq x y z
N MET A 1 -64.93 34.10 4.08
CA MET A 1 -64.20 33.12 4.89
C MET A 1 -62.78 32.96 4.30
N LYS A 2 -61.78 33.59 4.88
CA LYS A 2 -60.35 33.44 4.48
C LYS A 2 -59.65 32.65 5.59
N SER A 3 -59.25 31.42 5.30
CA SER A 3 -58.59 30.53 6.24
C SER A 3 -57.09 30.83 6.34
N SER A 4 -56.64 31.11 7.54
CA SER A 4 -55.24 31.31 7.95
C SER A 4 -54.50 29.97 8.10
N TRP A 5 -53.66 29.63 7.15
CA TRP A 5 -52.86 28.37 7.17
C TRP A 5 -51.36 28.60 7.01
N LEU A 6 -50.77 29.62 7.60
CA LEU A 6 -49.33 29.94 7.34
C LEU A 6 -48.36 29.99 8.55
N PRO A 7 -48.70 29.67 9.81
CA PRO A 7 -47.67 29.65 10.86
C PRO A 7 -47.14 28.27 11.26
N ILE A 8 -47.75 27.14 10.82
CA ILE A 8 -47.35 25.82 11.35
C ILE A 8 -46.11 25.25 10.63
N ALA A 9 -45.90 25.59 9.36
CA ALA A 9 -44.72 25.09 8.60
C ALA A 9 -43.39 25.74 9.01
N ALA A 10 -43.42 26.98 9.48
CA ALA A 10 -42.22 27.71 9.92
C ALA A 10 -41.65 27.23 11.26
N LEU A 11 -42.56 26.81 12.20
CA LEU A 11 -42.15 26.28 13.50
C LEU A 11 -41.50 24.87 13.39
N SER A 12 -41.98 24.04 12.45
CA SER A 12 -41.42 22.70 12.25
C SER A 12 -40.04 22.73 11.62
N LEU A 13 -39.71 23.69 10.75
CA LEU A 13 -38.34 23.81 10.17
C LEU A 13 -37.32 24.32 11.20
N ALA A 14 -37.73 25.22 12.12
CA ALA A 14 -36.85 25.73 13.16
C ALA A 14 -36.50 24.66 14.21
N ALA A 15 -37.43 23.75 14.53
CA ALA A 15 -37.21 22.66 15.46
C ALA A 15 -36.27 21.56 14.90
N VAL A 16 -36.34 21.27 13.59
CA VAL A 16 -35.45 20.29 12.94
C VAL A 16 -34.04 20.81 12.80
N SER A 17 -33.85 22.10 12.57
CA SER A 17 -32.49 22.71 12.48
C SER A 17 -31.82 22.83 13.85
N THR A 18 -32.54 22.99 14.93
CA THR A 18 -31.95 23.01 16.28
C THR A 18 -31.59 21.61 16.78
N MET A 19 -32.37 20.58 16.46
CA MET A 19 -31.99 19.19 16.81
C MET A 19 -30.73 18.74 16.10
N SER A 20 -30.52 19.10 14.83
CA SER A 20 -29.31 18.72 14.11
C SER A 20 -28.04 19.45 14.56
N ALA A 21 -28.18 20.63 15.17
CA ALA A 21 -27.06 21.35 15.77
C ALA A 21 -26.67 20.76 17.14
N GLN A 22 -27.65 20.39 17.94
CA GLN A 22 -27.47 19.82 19.27
C GLN A 22 -26.86 18.38 19.20
N GLU A 23 -27.27 17.56 18.23
CA GLU A 23 -26.66 16.24 18.00
C GLU A 23 -25.20 16.29 17.58
N ARG A 24 -24.68 17.42 17.08
CA ARG A 24 -23.25 17.57 16.74
C ARG A 24 -22.39 17.93 17.94
N GLU A 25 -22.93 18.64 18.92
CA GLU A 25 -22.19 19.00 20.14
C GLU A 25 -21.98 17.80 21.08
N ASP A 26 -22.92 16.85 21.13
CA ASP A 26 -22.85 15.69 22.03
C ASP A 26 -21.91 14.52 21.51
N ARG A 27 -21.24 14.69 20.38
CA ARG A 27 -20.37 13.64 19.80
C ARG A 27 -18.92 13.68 20.24
N THR A 28 -18.51 14.66 20.99
CA THR A 28 -17.15 14.78 21.50
C THR A 28 -17.11 14.79 23.01
N LEU A 29 -16.11 14.12 23.57
CA LEU A 29 -15.82 14.14 25.01
C LEU A 29 -15.06 15.43 25.42
N LEU A 30 -14.67 16.25 24.45
CA LEU A 30 -13.91 17.48 24.64
C LEU A 30 -14.84 18.68 24.69
N THR A 31 -14.52 19.64 25.57
CA THR A 31 -15.20 20.94 25.56
C THR A 31 -14.85 21.74 24.32
N GLN A 32 -15.68 22.72 23.96
CA GLN A 32 -15.43 23.62 22.84
C GLN A 32 -14.08 24.36 22.98
N GLU A 33 -13.72 24.74 24.21
CA GLU A 33 -12.44 25.38 24.51
C GLU A 33 -11.26 24.44 24.23
N GLN A 34 -11.33 23.19 24.70
CA GLN A 34 -10.33 22.17 24.42
C GLN A 34 -10.21 21.88 22.93
N MET A 35 -11.33 21.73 22.21
CA MET A 35 -11.32 21.56 20.76
C MET A 35 -10.65 22.72 20.05
N THR A 36 -10.97 23.96 20.44
CA THR A 36 -10.39 25.16 19.85
C THR A 36 -8.88 25.23 20.12
N ALA A 37 -8.44 24.91 21.33
CA ALA A 37 -7.01 24.88 21.67
C ALA A 37 -6.25 23.87 20.80
N ILE A 38 -6.77 22.65 20.66
CA ILE A 38 -6.14 21.61 19.81
C ILE A 38 -6.09 22.05 18.34
N ILE A 39 -7.20 22.55 17.80
CA ILE A 39 -7.29 22.98 16.39
C ILE A 39 -6.31 24.14 16.10
N ASN A 40 -6.12 25.05 17.02
CA ASN A 40 -5.20 26.17 16.87
C ASN A 40 -3.74 25.75 16.95
N GLU A 41 -3.43 24.64 17.63
CA GLU A 41 -2.06 24.18 17.86
C GLU A 41 -1.58 23.14 16.84
N VAL A 42 -2.49 22.29 16.34
CA VAL A 42 -2.16 21.23 15.35
C VAL A 42 -1.81 21.83 13.99
N SER A 43 -0.70 21.38 13.41
CA SER A 43 -0.21 21.83 12.12
C SER A 43 -0.13 20.68 11.12
N GLY A 44 -0.97 20.71 10.08
CA GLY A 44 -0.89 19.75 8.96
C GLY A 44 0.41 19.88 8.18
N GLU A 45 0.99 21.08 8.07
CA GLU A 45 2.28 21.30 7.43
C GLU A 45 3.41 20.62 8.23
N ARG A 46 3.38 20.68 9.54
CA ARG A 46 4.35 20.00 10.40
C ARG A 46 4.21 18.49 10.33
N ALA A 47 2.99 17.98 10.34
CA ALA A 47 2.74 16.55 10.10
C ALA A 47 3.29 16.09 8.75
N MET A 48 3.16 16.92 7.70
CA MET A 48 3.76 16.63 6.39
C MET A 48 5.30 16.63 6.46
N HIS A 49 5.93 17.52 7.21
CA HIS A 49 7.39 17.50 7.41
C HIS A 49 7.85 16.22 8.09
N HIS A 50 7.13 15.74 9.12
CA HIS A 50 7.42 14.42 9.73
C HIS A 50 7.36 13.31 8.70
N LEU A 51 6.31 13.32 7.86
CA LEU A 51 6.13 12.33 6.80
C LEU A 51 7.28 12.36 5.79
N LEU A 52 7.71 13.53 5.35
CA LEU A 52 8.83 13.67 4.41
C LEU A 52 10.16 13.16 4.97
N GLU A 53 10.35 13.23 6.29
CA GLU A 53 11.53 12.63 6.93
C GLU A 53 11.42 11.11 7.13
N LEU A 54 10.21 10.60 7.34
CA LEU A 54 9.97 9.16 7.46
C LEU A 54 10.12 8.46 6.11
N VAL A 55 9.58 9.06 5.04
CA VAL A 55 9.52 8.46 3.69
C VAL A 55 10.11 9.38 2.62
N PRO A 56 11.40 9.73 2.71
CA PRO A 56 12.01 10.69 1.79
C PRO A 56 12.08 10.19 0.35
N TYR A 57 12.10 8.87 0.13
CA TYR A 57 12.15 8.22 -1.18
C TYR A 57 11.75 6.75 -1.07
N GLN A 58 11.23 6.21 -2.16
CA GLN A 58 10.97 4.78 -2.27
C GLN A 58 12.29 4.01 -2.43
N ARG A 59 12.43 2.90 -1.73
CA ARG A 59 13.60 2.03 -1.79
C ARG A 59 13.31 0.62 -1.31
N VAL A 60 14.15 -0.31 -1.72
CA VAL A 60 14.30 -1.60 -1.05
C VAL A 60 15.13 -1.37 0.21
N ARG A 61 14.69 -1.88 1.35
CA ARG A 61 15.49 -1.81 2.59
C ARG A 61 16.82 -2.51 2.42
N PRO A 62 17.95 -1.87 2.73
CA PRO A 62 19.23 -2.55 2.76
C PRO A 62 19.31 -3.53 3.95
N PRO A 63 20.08 -4.62 3.83
CA PRO A 63 20.13 -5.71 4.83
C PRO A 63 20.51 -5.27 6.23
N GLU A 64 21.37 -4.29 6.35
CA GLU A 64 21.83 -3.73 7.62
C GLU A 64 20.68 -3.12 8.43
N GLU A 65 19.66 -2.60 7.79
CA GLU A 65 18.50 -2.01 8.45
C GLU A 65 17.52 -3.05 9.02
N TYR A 66 17.67 -4.33 8.69
CA TYR A 66 16.87 -5.40 9.31
C TYR A 66 17.33 -5.79 10.71
N ASN A 67 18.51 -5.35 11.12
CA ASN A 67 19.09 -5.68 12.41
C ASN A 67 19.55 -4.45 13.21
N GLY A 68 19.28 -3.27 12.65
CA GLY A 68 19.70 -1.94 13.10
C GLY A 68 20.82 -1.36 12.22
N PRO A 69 20.92 -0.02 12.09
CA PRO A 69 20.07 0.97 12.75
C PRO A 69 18.68 1.02 12.10
N PHE A 70 17.65 1.12 12.92
CA PHE A 70 16.27 1.27 12.49
C PHE A 70 15.99 2.74 12.20
N ARG A 71 16.11 3.14 10.95
CA ARG A 71 16.10 4.54 10.53
C ARG A 71 14.80 5.26 10.89
N GLU A 72 13.66 4.66 10.59
CA GLU A 72 12.34 5.23 10.85
C GLU A 72 12.12 5.39 12.36
N SER A 73 12.50 4.40 13.15
CA SER A 73 12.40 4.45 14.60
C SER A 73 13.27 5.56 15.20
N GLN A 74 14.47 5.80 14.65
CA GLN A 74 15.33 6.91 15.07
C GLN A 74 14.70 8.28 14.76
N VAL A 75 14.02 8.42 13.63
CA VAL A 75 13.27 9.64 13.29
C VAL A 75 12.16 9.89 14.30
N ILE A 76 11.34 8.89 14.61
CA ILE A 76 10.26 9.00 15.61
C ILE A 76 10.83 9.33 16.99
N GLU A 77 11.87 8.62 17.45
CA GLU A 77 12.49 8.90 18.75
C GLU A 77 12.99 10.34 18.86
N ARG A 78 13.63 10.85 17.81
CA ARG A 78 14.17 12.22 17.78
C ARG A 78 13.05 13.24 17.94
N PHE A 79 11.96 13.10 17.19
CA PHE A 79 10.81 14.01 17.28
C PHE A 79 10.10 13.88 18.63
N ALA A 80 9.82 12.66 19.08
CA ALA A 80 9.17 12.44 20.37
C ALA A 80 9.96 13.07 21.53
N LYS A 81 11.29 12.91 21.56
CA LYS A 81 12.17 13.56 22.52
C LYS A 81 12.14 15.08 22.43
N ALA A 82 12.19 15.63 21.19
CA ALA A 82 12.13 17.07 20.95
C ALA A 82 10.80 17.70 21.39
N TYR A 83 9.71 16.95 21.34
CA TYR A 83 8.36 17.37 21.74
C TYR A 83 8.04 17.10 23.23
N GLY A 84 9.01 16.59 23.99
CA GLY A 84 8.86 16.41 25.44
C GLY A 84 8.12 15.16 25.86
N TYR A 85 7.96 14.18 24.98
CA TYR A 85 7.44 12.87 25.40
C TYR A 85 8.36 12.22 26.42
N SER A 86 7.78 11.51 27.36
CA SER A 86 8.48 10.69 28.34
C SER A 86 8.65 9.24 27.89
N ASN A 87 9.55 8.51 28.53
CA ASN A 87 9.80 7.07 28.29
C ASN A 87 10.02 6.70 26.82
N VAL A 88 10.61 7.59 26.03
CA VAL A 88 10.87 7.38 24.61
C VAL A 88 11.94 6.31 24.43
N LYS A 89 11.58 5.20 23.80
CA LYS A 89 12.51 4.09 23.54
C LYS A 89 12.07 3.25 22.33
N THR A 90 13.04 2.75 21.59
CA THR A 90 12.83 1.69 20.60
C THR A 90 12.92 0.33 21.27
N VAL A 91 11.93 -0.51 21.06
CA VAL A 91 11.91 -1.90 21.50
C VAL A 91 12.12 -2.79 20.28
N VAL A 92 13.16 -3.60 20.33
CA VAL A 92 13.52 -4.53 19.26
C VAL A 92 13.08 -5.94 19.64
N TYR A 93 12.45 -6.64 18.73
CA TYR A 93 12.03 -8.02 18.92
C TYR A 93 12.31 -8.86 17.67
N GLN A 94 12.50 -10.15 17.86
CA GLN A 94 12.68 -11.08 16.77
C GLN A 94 11.46 -11.99 16.68
N GLN A 95 10.78 -11.94 15.56
CA GLN A 95 9.61 -12.80 15.31
C GLN A 95 9.94 -14.09 14.56
N GLY A 96 11.23 -14.47 14.44
CA GLY A 96 11.66 -15.52 13.53
C GLY A 96 11.45 -15.12 12.06
N ALA A 97 11.27 -13.85 11.81
CA ALA A 97 10.98 -13.29 10.52
C ALA A 97 12.18 -13.41 9.59
N GLN A 98 11.87 -13.66 8.34
CA GLN A 98 12.80 -13.52 7.23
C GLN A 98 12.39 -12.30 6.41
N ALA A 99 13.35 -11.48 6.04
CA ALA A 99 13.14 -10.40 5.11
C ALA A 99 13.55 -10.83 3.70
N TRP A 100 12.74 -10.44 2.72
CA TRP A 100 13.07 -10.65 1.32
C TRP A 100 14.08 -9.61 0.85
N GLN A 101 15.15 -10.08 0.23
CA GLN A 101 16.20 -9.23 -0.31
C GLN A 101 16.47 -9.56 -1.77
N PRO A 102 16.03 -8.71 -2.71
CA PRO A 102 16.35 -8.89 -4.12
C PRO A 102 17.76 -8.34 -4.42
N SER A 103 18.49 -9.06 -5.24
CA SER A 103 19.69 -8.55 -5.93
C SER A 103 19.43 -8.23 -7.39
N GLN A 104 18.38 -8.82 -7.96
CA GLN A 104 17.87 -8.55 -9.31
C GLN A 104 16.39 -8.90 -9.38
N GLY A 105 15.61 -8.05 -10.02
CA GLY A 105 14.20 -8.31 -10.34
C GLY A 105 13.80 -7.48 -11.54
N GLU A 106 13.80 -8.10 -12.72
CA GLU A 106 13.57 -7.40 -13.98
C GLU A 106 12.53 -8.13 -14.81
N LEU A 107 11.64 -7.34 -15.42
CA LEU A 107 10.67 -7.81 -16.41
C LEU A 107 10.93 -7.12 -17.74
N TRP A 108 11.15 -7.90 -18.78
CA TRP A 108 11.47 -7.45 -20.12
C TRP A 108 10.45 -7.98 -21.14
N MET A 109 10.04 -7.15 -22.08
CA MET A 109 9.57 -7.59 -23.37
C MET A 109 10.79 -7.72 -24.29
N THR A 110 11.05 -8.93 -24.82
CA THR A 110 12.21 -9.17 -25.69
C THR A 110 11.85 -9.11 -27.17
N THR A 111 10.62 -9.44 -27.51
CA THR A 111 10.03 -9.25 -28.85
C THR A 111 8.67 -8.60 -28.75
N PRO A 112 8.20 -7.81 -29.74
CA PRO A 112 8.89 -7.46 -31.01
C PRO A 112 10.06 -6.47 -30.86
N LYS A 113 10.13 -5.76 -29.75
CA LYS A 113 11.17 -4.77 -29.46
C LYS A 113 11.69 -4.97 -28.01
N LEU A 114 13.00 -5.01 -27.84
CA LEU A 114 13.58 -5.09 -26.51
C LEU A 114 13.22 -3.86 -25.68
N THR A 115 12.45 -4.08 -24.62
CA THR A 115 11.95 -3.04 -23.72
C THR A 115 11.93 -3.54 -22.28
N LYS A 116 12.59 -2.83 -21.37
CA LYS A 116 12.43 -3.08 -19.92
C LYS A 116 11.05 -2.58 -19.51
N LEU A 117 10.23 -3.44 -18.93
CA LEU A 117 8.91 -3.10 -18.44
C LEU A 117 8.95 -2.66 -16.97
N PHE A 118 9.67 -3.43 -16.14
CA PHE A 118 9.83 -3.14 -14.72
C PHE A 118 11.19 -3.55 -14.21
N ASP A 119 11.63 -2.85 -13.15
CA ASP A 119 12.80 -3.17 -12.34
C ASP A 119 12.40 -2.98 -10.86
N VAL A 120 12.71 -3.96 -10.01
CA VAL A 120 12.36 -3.89 -8.58
C VAL A 120 13.06 -2.74 -7.84
N HIS A 121 14.19 -2.25 -8.35
CA HIS A 121 14.86 -1.09 -7.78
C HIS A 121 14.13 0.22 -8.07
N ASP A 122 13.35 0.27 -9.17
CA ASP A 122 12.51 1.42 -9.50
C ASP A 122 11.11 1.26 -8.88
N LEU A 123 10.53 0.06 -8.95
CA LEU A 123 9.17 -0.21 -8.49
C LEU A 123 9.04 -1.64 -7.94
N VAL A 124 9.39 -1.80 -6.68
CA VAL A 124 9.38 -3.12 -6.00
C VAL A 124 8.03 -3.80 -6.05
N LEU A 125 6.93 -3.04 -5.94
CA LEU A 125 5.56 -3.56 -5.94
C LEU A 125 5.14 -4.26 -7.24
N ALA A 126 5.91 -4.10 -8.32
CA ALA A 126 5.65 -4.81 -9.56
C ALA A 126 5.86 -6.32 -9.43
N LEU A 127 6.82 -6.77 -8.62
CA LEU A 127 7.03 -8.20 -8.38
C LEU A 127 6.06 -8.71 -7.31
N SER A 128 5.09 -9.53 -7.73
CA SER A 128 4.08 -10.10 -6.81
C SER A 128 4.54 -11.39 -6.14
N SER A 129 5.53 -12.09 -6.71
CA SER A 129 6.03 -13.37 -6.21
C SER A 129 7.41 -13.21 -5.57
N LEU A 130 7.44 -12.83 -4.28
CA LEU A 130 8.69 -12.56 -3.54
C LEU A 130 9.54 -13.82 -3.31
N ASN A 131 8.94 -15.01 -3.42
CA ASN A 131 9.65 -16.29 -3.33
C ASN A 131 10.16 -16.80 -4.69
N ALA A 132 9.85 -16.12 -5.81
CA ALA A 132 10.33 -16.50 -7.11
C ALA A 132 11.85 -16.30 -7.20
N ASN A 133 12.50 -17.19 -7.94
CA ASN A 133 13.95 -17.12 -8.23
C ASN A 133 14.23 -17.85 -9.55
N GLY A 134 14.86 -17.19 -10.48
CA GLY A 134 15.17 -17.75 -11.79
C GLY A 134 15.22 -16.73 -12.92
N ASP A 135 15.55 -17.24 -14.12
CA ASP A 135 15.55 -16.51 -15.37
C ASP A 135 14.71 -17.31 -16.37
N VAL A 136 13.54 -16.81 -16.68
CA VAL A 136 12.55 -17.48 -17.53
C VAL A 136 12.16 -16.61 -18.71
N THR A 137 12.12 -17.21 -19.91
CA THR A 137 11.74 -16.53 -21.14
C THR A 137 10.68 -17.35 -21.88
N ALA A 138 9.55 -16.76 -22.22
CA ALA A 138 8.48 -17.42 -22.97
C ALA A 138 7.55 -16.45 -23.68
N GLU A 139 6.73 -16.98 -24.58
CA GLU A 139 5.67 -16.26 -25.28
C GLU A 139 4.59 -15.77 -24.28
N LEU A 140 3.98 -14.63 -24.58
CA LEU A 140 2.89 -14.04 -23.81
C LEU A 140 1.54 -14.32 -24.49
N VAL A 141 0.58 -14.82 -23.71
CA VAL A 141 -0.80 -15.09 -24.15
C VAL A 141 -1.77 -14.23 -23.35
N ASP A 142 -2.59 -13.43 -24.03
CA ASP A 142 -3.64 -12.63 -23.39
C ASP A 142 -4.87 -13.48 -23.09
N VAL A 143 -5.26 -13.55 -21.82
CA VAL A 143 -6.45 -14.26 -21.35
C VAL A 143 -7.55 -13.30 -20.87
N GLY A 144 -7.47 -12.03 -21.21
CA GLY A 144 -8.52 -11.05 -20.88
C GLY A 144 -8.72 -10.89 -19.38
N ALA A 145 -9.94 -11.17 -18.88
CA ALA A 145 -10.25 -11.07 -17.45
C ALA A 145 -9.56 -12.14 -16.58
N GLY A 146 -9.05 -13.22 -17.19
CA GLY A 146 -8.40 -14.31 -16.48
C GLY A 146 -9.36 -15.20 -15.68
N ARG A 147 -10.65 -15.22 -16.04
CA ARG A 147 -11.63 -16.17 -15.50
C ARG A 147 -11.46 -17.52 -16.17
N ASN A 148 -12.02 -18.56 -15.57
CA ASN A 148 -11.86 -19.95 -16.06
C ASN A 148 -12.18 -20.09 -17.57
N GLN A 149 -13.26 -19.48 -18.02
CA GLN A 149 -13.71 -19.49 -19.43
C GLN A 149 -12.78 -18.70 -20.38
N ASP A 150 -12.06 -17.73 -19.86
CA ASP A 150 -11.18 -16.87 -20.67
C ASP A 150 -9.89 -17.61 -21.11
N PHE A 151 -9.64 -18.79 -20.56
CA PHE A 151 -8.58 -19.71 -20.96
C PHE A 151 -9.01 -20.74 -22.02
N GLU A 152 -10.29 -20.85 -22.31
CA GLU A 152 -10.79 -21.84 -23.27
C GLU A 152 -10.20 -21.58 -24.65
N GLY A 153 -9.70 -22.65 -25.31
CA GLY A 153 -9.05 -22.57 -26.60
C GLY A 153 -7.68 -21.90 -26.63
N LYS A 154 -7.13 -21.48 -25.47
CA LYS A 154 -5.82 -20.86 -25.39
C LYS A 154 -4.76 -21.83 -24.87
N ASP A 155 -3.69 -22.01 -25.64
CA ASP A 155 -2.51 -22.75 -25.20
C ASP A 155 -1.60 -21.83 -24.37
N VAL A 156 -1.61 -22.02 -23.05
CA VAL A 156 -0.79 -21.27 -22.10
C VAL A 156 0.32 -22.11 -21.45
N LYS A 157 0.42 -23.40 -21.82
CA LYS A 157 1.43 -24.29 -21.26
C LYS A 157 2.84 -23.82 -21.58
N GLY A 158 3.66 -23.62 -20.55
CA GLY A 158 5.03 -23.13 -20.70
C GLY A 158 5.14 -21.66 -21.14
N LYS A 159 4.05 -20.88 -21.04
CA LYS A 159 3.99 -19.48 -21.50
C LYS A 159 3.69 -18.53 -20.34
N PHE A 160 3.90 -17.24 -20.58
CA PHE A 160 3.37 -16.17 -19.74
C PHE A 160 1.91 -15.88 -20.10
N VAL A 161 1.14 -15.52 -19.08
CA VAL A 161 -0.27 -15.11 -19.21
C VAL A 161 -0.38 -13.61 -18.93
N LEU A 162 -1.03 -12.87 -19.82
CA LEU A 162 -1.43 -11.47 -19.61
C LEU A 162 -2.91 -11.40 -19.22
N SER A 163 -3.23 -10.61 -18.21
CA SER A 163 -4.62 -10.43 -17.76
C SER A 163 -4.87 -9.04 -17.20
N TRP A 164 -6.11 -8.58 -17.29
CA TRP A 164 -6.59 -7.42 -16.53
C TRP A 164 -7.33 -7.82 -15.23
N GLY A 165 -7.30 -9.09 -14.85
CA GLY A 165 -7.87 -9.61 -13.62
C GLY A 165 -6.93 -9.53 -12.43
N ALA A 166 -7.39 -10.03 -11.28
CA ALA A 166 -6.63 -10.07 -10.03
C ALA A 166 -5.46 -11.05 -10.11
N THR A 167 -4.24 -10.59 -9.87
CA THR A 167 -2.99 -11.35 -10.04
C THR A 167 -3.03 -12.72 -9.37
N GLY A 168 -3.45 -12.80 -8.11
CA GLY A 168 -3.50 -14.08 -7.39
C GLY A 168 -4.50 -15.10 -7.97
N SER A 169 -5.68 -14.64 -8.37
CA SER A 169 -6.71 -15.50 -9.00
C SER A 169 -6.27 -15.97 -10.37
N VAL A 170 -5.72 -15.07 -11.17
CA VAL A 170 -5.20 -15.39 -12.52
C VAL A 170 -4.03 -16.35 -12.40
N TYR A 171 -3.12 -16.12 -11.43
CA TYR A 171 -1.99 -17.02 -11.18
C TYR A 171 -2.46 -18.44 -10.88
N SER A 172 -3.41 -18.60 -9.97
CA SER A 172 -3.94 -19.92 -9.61
C SER A 172 -4.51 -20.68 -10.82
N LEU A 173 -5.30 -19.99 -11.67
CA LEU A 173 -5.88 -20.60 -12.88
C LEU A 173 -4.86 -20.88 -13.98
N ALA A 174 -3.85 -20.04 -14.11
CA ALA A 174 -2.77 -20.20 -15.09
C ALA A 174 -1.87 -21.39 -14.73
N MET A 175 -1.50 -21.53 -13.45
CA MET A 175 -0.67 -22.65 -12.99
C MET A 175 -1.35 -24.00 -13.19
N LEU A 176 -2.66 -24.11 -12.97
CA LEU A 176 -3.43 -25.32 -13.26
C LEU A 176 -3.35 -25.74 -14.73
N ARG A 177 -3.01 -24.83 -15.64
CA ARG A 177 -2.88 -25.03 -17.09
C ARG A 177 -1.43 -25.10 -17.56
N GLY A 178 -0.47 -25.12 -16.61
CA GLY A 178 0.93 -25.26 -16.90
C GLY A 178 1.62 -23.99 -17.43
N ALA A 179 1.06 -22.83 -17.19
CA ALA A 179 1.76 -21.57 -17.45
C ALA A 179 2.98 -21.41 -16.53
N ILE A 180 3.97 -20.62 -16.93
CA ILE A 180 5.19 -20.38 -16.14
C ILE A 180 5.26 -18.99 -15.54
N GLY A 181 4.37 -18.10 -15.93
CA GLY A 181 4.33 -16.76 -15.36
C GLY A 181 3.02 -16.03 -15.65
N VAL A 182 2.78 -14.98 -14.86
CA VAL A 182 1.59 -14.14 -14.96
C VAL A 182 1.98 -12.67 -14.89
N LEU A 183 1.43 -11.88 -15.81
CA LEU A 183 1.39 -10.43 -15.80
C LEU A 183 -0.05 -10.00 -15.64
N ALA A 184 -0.42 -9.34 -14.54
CA ALA A 184 -1.80 -8.92 -14.32
C ALA A 184 -1.86 -7.55 -13.61
N ILE A 185 -2.99 -6.84 -13.74
CA ILE A 185 -3.14 -5.49 -13.14
C ILE A 185 -3.61 -5.53 -11.68
N SER A 186 -3.73 -6.73 -11.09
CA SER A 186 -4.31 -6.91 -9.78
C SER A 186 -5.80 -6.49 -9.72
N ALA A 187 -6.39 -6.40 -8.53
CA ALA A 187 -7.83 -6.14 -8.36
C ALA A 187 -8.19 -4.65 -8.52
N ILE A 188 -7.80 -4.03 -9.62
CA ILE A 188 -8.20 -2.66 -9.94
C ILE A 188 -9.52 -2.70 -10.71
N GLY A 189 -10.55 -2.01 -10.21
CA GLY A 189 -11.80 -1.85 -10.97
C GLY A 189 -11.58 -1.06 -12.28
N PRO A 190 -12.41 -1.27 -13.30
CA PRO A 190 -12.24 -0.62 -14.63
C PRO A 190 -12.14 0.91 -14.56
N GLN A 191 -12.94 1.56 -13.73
CA GLN A 191 -12.89 2.99 -13.51
C GLN A 191 -11.49 3.43 -13.04
N ARG A 192 -10.99 2.83 -12.00
CA ARG A 192 -9.71 3.16 -11.41
C ARG A 192 -8.53 2.88 -12.35
N ALA A 193 -8.64 1.85 -13.19
CA ALA A 193 -7.65 1.54 -14.20
C ALA A 193 -7.57 2.61 -15.29
N ASN A 194 -8.66 3.33 -15.56
CA ASN A 194 -8.68 4.45 -16.51
C ASN A 194 -8.18 5.75 -15.87
N ASP A 195 -8.60 6.03 -14.63
CA ASP A 195 -8.23 7.25 -13.92
C ASP A 195 -6.74 7.24 -13.51
N PHE A 196 -6.20 6.05 -13.21
CA PHE A 196 -4.82 5.85 -12.77
C PHE A 196 -4.08 4.80 -13.62
N PRO A 197 -3.81 5.09 -14.91
CA PRO A 197 -3.26 4.10 -15.84
C PRO A 197 -1.84 3.62 -15.50
N THR A 198 -1.09 4.38 -14.74
CA THR A 198 0.29 4.06 -14.31
C THR A 198 0.38 3.49 -12.88
N GLN A 199 -0.76 3.32 -12.20
CA GLN A 199 -0.79 2.75 -10.86
C GLN A 199 -0.49 1.24 -10.88
N ILE A 200 0.26 0.77 -9.88
CA ILE A 200 0.31 -0.66 -9.50
C ILE A 200 -0.43 -0.84 -8.19
N VAL A 201 -1.29 -1.85 -8.13
CA VAL A 201 -1.83 -2.39 -6.88
C VAL A 201 -0.99 -3.60 -6.51
N SER A 202 -0.46 -3.61 -5.30
CA SER A 202 0.34 -4.72 -4.80
C SER A 202 -0.49 -6.01 -4.71
N ALA A 203 0.12 -7.12 -5.08
CA ALA A 203 -0.41 -8.45 -4.86
C ALA A 203 0.71 -9.33 -4.32
N THR A 204 0.35 -10.28 -3.46
CA THR A 204 1.29 -11.29 -2.96
C THR A 204 0.87 -12.64 -3.50
N VAL A 205 1.80 -13.29 -4.17
CA VAL A 205 1.64 -14.62 -4.74
C VAL A 205 2.76 -15.52 -4.23
N ASN A 206 2.41 -16.64 -3.64
CA ASN A 206 3.38 -17.68 -3.33
C ASN A 206 3.61 -18.53 -4.59
N ALA A 207 4.65 -18.18 -5.36
CA ALA A 207 4.92 -18.81 -6.62
C ALA A 207 5.42 -20.26 -6.45
N GLN A 208 4.96 -21.15 -7.34
CA GLN A 208 5.51 -22.50 -7.46
C GLN A 208 6.96 -22.43 -7.99
N PRO A 209 7.83 -23.41 -7.69
CA PRO A 209 9.17 -23.44 -8.23
C PRO A 209 9.21 -23.28 -9.76
N GLY A 210 10.05 -22.40 -10.25
CA GLY A 210 10.21 -22.12 -11.68
C GLY A 210 9.11 -21.24 -12.29
N THR A 211 8.22 -20.64 -11.48
CA THR A 211 7.18 -19.74 -11.94
C THR A 211 7.32 -18.35 -11.32
N VAL A 212 6.67 -17.35 -11.91
CA VAL A 212 6.73 -15.95 -11.46
C VAL A 212 5.41 -15.21 -11.68
N ALA A 213 5.12 -14.25 -10.82
CA ALA A 213 3.98 -13.36 -10.98
C ALA A 213 4.42 -11.89 -10.84
N TRP A 214 3.93 -11.08 -11.76
CA TRP A 214 4.14 -9.63 -11.78
C TRP A 214 2.79 -8.92 -11.77
N SER A 215 2.68 -7.88 -10.97
CA SER A 215 1.64 -6.86 -11.14
C SER A 215 2.15 -5.81 -12.10
N VAL A 216 1.39 -5.56 -13.16
CA VAL A 216 1.73 -4.55 -14.17
C VAL A 216 0.74 -3.39 -14.11
N THR A 217 1.13 -2.23 -14.64
CA THR A 217 0.21 -1.11 -14.73
C THR A 217 -0.89 -1.37 -15.78
N PRO A 218 -2.09 -0.76 -15.62
CA PRO A 218 -3.13 -0.82 -16.66
C PRO A 218 -2.65 -0.38 -18.04
N GLU A 219 -1.76 0.60 -18.10
CA GLU A 219 -1.16 1.07 -19.35
C GLU A 219 -0.31 0.00 -20.01
N VAL A 220 0.60 -0.64 -19.28
CA VAL A 220 1.44 -1.73 -19.79
C VAL A 220 0.58 -2.90 -20.25
N GLN A 221 -0.43 -3.30 -19.46
CA GLN A 221 -1.34 -4.37 -19.82
C GLN A 221 -2.06 -4.07 -21.13
N ARG A 222 -2.66 -2.87 -21.29
CA ARG A 222 -3.37 -2.47 -22.52
C ARG A 222 -2.45 -2.41 -23.73
N ASN A 223 -1.23 -1.90 -23.56
CA ASN A 223 -0.26 -1.82 -24.66
C ASN A 223 0.15 -3.22 -25.15
N LEU A 224 0.43 -4.15 -24.23
CA LEU A 224 0.74 -5.53 -24.59
C LEU A 224 -0.45 -6.24 -25.23
N SER A 225 -1.66 -6.07 -24.68
CA SER A 225 -2.89 -6.62 -25.23
C SER A 225 -3.17 -6.10 -26.65
N ALA A 226 -2.95 -4.80 -26.90
CA ALA A 226 -3.11 -4.20 -28.22
C ALA A 226 -2.08 -4.71 -29.24
N LEU A 227 -0.86 -5.00 -28.83
CA LEU A 227 0.16 -5.64 -29.70
C LEU A 227 -0.29 -7.05 -30.09
N ILE A 228 -0.74 -7.85 -29.12
CA ILE A 228 -1.25 -9.22 -29.37
C ILE A 228 -2.48 -9.17 -30.30
N ALA A 229 -3.41 -8.25 -30.10
CA ALA A 229 -4.61 -8.09 -30.96
C ALA A 229 -4.26 -7.73 -32.41
N ARG A 230 -3.11 -7.10 -32.66
CA ARG A 230 -2.59 -6.84 -34.02
C ARG A 230 -1.82 -8.02 -34.62
N GLY A 231 -1.75 -9.15 -33.91
CA GLY A 231 -1.06 -10.35 -34.38
C GLY A 231 0.45 -10.39 -34.04
N GLU A 232 0.94 -9.46 -33.24
CA GLU A 232 2.33 -9.47 -32.79
C GLU A 232 2.59 -10.62 -31.81
N LYS A 233 3.70 -11.33 -32.02
CA LYS A 233 4.18 -12.33 -31.06
C LYS A 233 5.06 -11.65 -30.03
N ILE A 234 4.61 -11.66 -28.80
CA ILE A 234 5.35 -11.06 -27.67
C ILE A 234 6.09 -12.14 -26.91
N THR A 235 7.35 -11.92 -26.63
CA THR A 235 8.16 -12.74 -25.72
C THR A 235 8.52 -11.92 -24.49
N ILE A 236 8.28 -12.48 -23.32
CA ILE A 236 8.60 -11.92 -22.03
C ILE A 236 9.79 -12.68 -21.43
N ARG A 237 10.72 -11.95 -20.84
CA ARG A 237 11.76 -12.48 -19.96
C ARG A 237 11.62 -11.91 -18.58
N SER A 238 11.60 -12.76 -17.57
CA SER A 238 11.62 -12.38 -16.16
C SER A 238 12.89 -12.92 -15.50
N ILE A 239 13.65 -12.05 -14.88
CA ILE A 239 14.86 -12.39 -14.12
C ILE A 239 14.60 -11.99 -12.67
N VAL A 240 14.63 -12.96 -11.77
CA VAL A 240 14.52 -12.70 -10.32
C VAL A 240 15.65 -13.42 -9.61
N LYS A 241 16.42 -12.68 -8.82
CA LYS A 241 17.42 -13.20 -7.89
C LYS A 241 17.20 -12.57 -6.54
N SER A 242 16.82 -13.38 -5.59
CA SER A 242 16.54 -12.94 -4.23
C SER A 242 16.97 -13.98 -3.21
N VAL A 243 17.19 -13.52 -1.99
CA VAL A 243 17.46 -14.35 -0.82
C VAL A 243 16.55 -13.96 0.31
N GLN A 244 16.31 -14.89 1.23
CA GLN A 244 15.67 -14.59 2.51
C GLN A 244 16.78 -14.39 3.54
N VAL A 245 16.73 -13.30 4.28
CA VAL A 245 17.70 -12.97 5.33
C VAL A 245 17.01 -12.86 6.68
N PRO A 246 17.68 -13.24 7.80
CA PRO A 246 17.12 -13.01 9.13
C PRO A 246 16.83 -11.53 9.36
N ALA A 247 15.69 -11.24 9.96
CA ALA A 247 15.25 -9.89 10.24
C ALA A 247 14.75 -9.74 11.68
N LYS A 248 14.87 -8.54 12.22
CA LYS A 248 14.25 -8.09 13.46
C LYS A 248 13.18 -7.06 13.13
N SER A 249 12.17 -7.00 13.98
CA SER A 249 11.18 -5.93 13.99
C SER A 249 11.39 -5.05 15.19
N GLU A 250 10.96 -3.80 15.10
CA GLU A 250 11.01 -2.83 16.19
C GLU A 250 9.72 -2.01 16.25
N TYR A 251 9.50 -1.41 17.40
CA TYR A 251 8.50 -0.36 17.59
C TYR A 251 9.00 0.68 18.59
N VAL A 252 8.55 1.91 18.42
CA VAL A 252 8.87 3.01 19.34
C VAL A 252 7.72 3.17 20.33
N ILE A 253 8.07 3.26 21.60
CA ILE A 253 7.15 3.65 22.67
C ILE A 253 7.50 5.06 23.11
N ALA A 254 6.48 5.88 23.29
CA ALA A 254 6.59 7.20 23.90
C ALA A 254 5.31 7.48 24.68
N GLN A 255 5.39 8.27 25.75
CA GLN A 255 4.28 8.54 26.65
C GLN A 255 4.11 10.03 26.90
N ILE A 256 2.87 10.45 27.04
CA ILE A 256 2.48 11.75 27.57
C ILE A 256 1.80 11.45 28.92
N PRO A 257 2.38 11.88 30.05
CA PRO A 257 1.78 11.64 31.35
C PRO A 257 0.43 12.37 31.46
N GLY A 258 -0.56 11.70 32.01
CA GLY A 258 -1.81 12.35 32.44
C GLY A 258 -1.63 13.13 33.75
N ASP A 259 -2.69 13.77 34.21
CA ASP A 259 -2.71 14.53 35.47
C ASP A 259 -2.82 13.65 36.73
N GLY A 260 -2.91 12.33 36.56
CA GLY A 260 -3.00 11.36 37.65
C GLY A 260 -4.41 11.18 38.23
N SER A 261 -5.45 11.80 37.64
CA SER A 261 -6.84 11.66 38.08
C SER A 261 -7.44 10.27 37.83
N THR A 262 -6.84 9.51 36.92
CA THR A 262 -7.23 8.13 36.57
C THR A 262 -6.01 7.27 36.26
N THR A 263 -6.19 5.95 36.37
CA THR A 263 -5.20 4.96 35.91
C THR A 263 -5.46 4.47 34.49
N GLN A 264 -6.50 5.01 33.81
CA GLN A 264 -6.80 4.65 32.43
C GLN A 264 -5.77 5.28 31.49
N GLU A 265 -5.44 4.54 30.44
CA GLU A 265 -4.52 4.98 29.40
C GLU A 265 -5.25 5.00 28.04
N VAL A 266 -4.92 5.96 27.20
CA VAL A 266 -5.30 5.98 25.79
C VAL A 266 -4.07 5.56 24.99
N ASN A 267 -4.20 4.48 24.22
CA ASN A 267 -3.15 3.98 23.35
C ASN A 267 -3.46 4.34 21.91
N ILE A 268 -2.56 5.07 21.26
CA ILE A 268 -2.63 5.40 19.84
C ILE A 268 -1.44 4.75 19.16
N SER A 269 -1.67 4.00 18.10
CA SER A 269 -0.62 3.27 17.39
C SER A 269 -0.74 3.45 15.87
N GLY A 270 0.40 3.37 15.20
CA GLY A 270 0.54 3.34 13.75
C GLY A 270 1.75 2.49 13.37
N HIS A 271 1.83 2.02 12.13
CA HIS A 271 3.00 1.29 11.67
C HIS A 271 3.92 2.13 10.80
N LEU A 272 5.24 1.99 11.00
CA LEU A 272 6.26 2.85 10.40
C LEU A 272 6.57 2.55 8.93
N TYR A 273 6.15 1.40 8.43
CA TYR A 273 6.39 0.97 7.05
C TYR A 273 5.59 -0.29 6.73
N GLU A 274 5.41 -0.54 5.46
CA GLU A 274 4.73 -1.71 4.92
C GLU A 274 5.73 -2.81 4.51
N GLY A 275 6.43 -3.38 5.46
CA GLY A 275 7.46 -4.40 5.21
C GLY A 275 8.67 -3.83 4.47
N VAL A 276 9.36 -4.68 3.71
CA VAL A 276 10.66 -4.35 3.09
C VAL A 276 10.55 -3.64 1.74
N ILE A 277 9.38 -3.62 1.15
CA ILE A 277 9.19 -3.28 -0.26
C ILE A 277 8.42 -2.00 -0.52
N LYS A 278 7.86 -1.37 0.50
CA LYS A 278 7.16 -0.09 0.37
C LYS A 278 7.33 0.79 1.59
N GLN A 279 7.37 2.09 1.36
CA GLN A 279 7.62 3.07 2.41
C GLN A 279 6.36 3.43 3.21
N GLY A 280 5.16 3.13 2.69
CA GLY A 280 3.91 3.36 3.41
C GLY A 280 3.65 4.83 3.72
N ALA A 281 3.83 5.73 2.75
CA ALA A 281 3.68 7.17 3.01
C ALA A 281 2.29 7.54 3.55
N ASN A 282 1.22 7.01 2.93
CA ASN A 282 -0.15 7.17 3.43
C ASN A 282 -0.51 6.08 4.44
N ASP A 283 -0.14 4.85 4.19
CA ASP A 283 -0.45 3.67 4.98
C ASP A 283 0.86 3.07 5.51
N ASP A 284 1.31 3.35 6.76
CA ASP A 284 0.62 4.23 7.74
C ASP A 284 1.59 5.27 8.36
N ASN A 285 2.63 5.69 7.63
CA ASN A 285 3.51 6.76 8.13
C ASN A 285 2.78 8.09 8.30
N SER A 286 1.65 8.32 7.57
CA SER A 286 0.79 9.48 7.81
C SER A 286 0.13 9.42 9.18
N GLY A 287 -0.29 8.23 9.64
CA GLY A 287 -0.77 8.01 11.00
C GLY A 287 0.33 8.24 12.03
N CYS A 288 1.53 7.74 11.80
CA CYS A 288 2.70 8.00 12.67
C CYS A 288 3.01 9.50 12.77
N ALA A 289 2.99 10.22 11.66
CA ALA A 289 3.19 11.67 11.61
C ALA A 289 2.09 12.42 12.38
N LEU A 290 0.84 11.98 12.24
CA LEU A 290 -0.30 12.52 12.98
C LEU A 290 -0.14 12.32 14.50
N ILE A 291 0.25 11.10 14.94
CA ILE A 291 0.48 10.79 16.36
C ILE A 291 1.55 11.72 16.94
N LEU A 292 2.65 11.93 16.23
CA LEU A 292 3.70 12.88 16.66
C LEU A 292 3.17 14.30 16.81
N GLU A 293 2.34 14.75 15.87
CA GLU A 293 1.81 16.12 15.87
C GLU A 293 0.74 16.33 16.97
N ILE A 294 -0.14 15.33 17.20
CA ILE A 294 -1.11 15.36 18.28
C ILE A 294 -0.42 15.49 19.63
N GLY A 295 0.60 14.68 19.85
CA GLY A 295 1.32 14.69 21.12
C GLY A 295 2.18 15.93 21.33
N ARG A 296 2.64 16.56 20.23
CA ARG A 296 3.31 17.88 20.30
C ARG A 296 2.33 18.97 20.74
N ALA A 297 1.12 18.97 20.18
CA ALA A 297 0.10 19.96 20.48
C ALA A 297 -0.41 19.86 21.90
#